data_f4169df2ca86e0b9cc28606c1bcee110
#
_entry.id   f4169df2ca86e0b9cc28606c1bcee110
#
_cell.length_a   1.000
_cell.length_b   1.000
_cell.length_c   1.000
_cell.angle_alpha   90.00
_cell.angle_beta   90.00
_cell.angle_gamma   90.00
#
_symmetry.space_group_name_H-M   'P 1'
#
loop_
_entity.id
_entity.type
_entity.pdbx_description
1 polymer ?
#
loop_
_entity_poly.entity_id
_entity_poly.type
_entity_poly.pdbx_seq_one_letter_code
_entity_poly.pdbx_strand_id
1 'polypeptide(L)'
;VPPATVQALADLHAAGLHVVPITGRPVGWSVPFASAWAVDAIVAENGSVALVQGGVQSQIGRQPSPDGRFVLSKLYQQDTATRQANHARMQQVAQRIVREVPGATASTDSVGRETDIAIDHSEFAHLPPAQIAEVVRIMQSEGMNATVSSIHINGWYGSHHKLDGARWI
;
A
#
# COMPACT_ATOMS: atom_id res chain seq x y z
N VAL A 1 -10.88 8.30 9.40
CA VAL A 1 -9.81 9.10 10.01
C VAL A 1 -10.46 10.26 10.76
N PRO A 2 -10.10 10.53 12.03
CA PRO A 2 -10.68 11.61 12.81
C PRO A 2 -10.48 12.98 12.15
N PRO A 3 -11.46 13.91 12.26
CA PRO A 3 -11.33 15.26 11.70
C PRO A 3 -10.08 16.01 12.18
N ALA A 4 -9.70 15.83 13.45
CA ALA A 4 -8.49 16.43 14.02
C ALA A 4 -7.21 15.99 13.31
N THR A 5 -7.14 14.75 12.82
CA THR A 5 -5.98 14.27 12.04
C THR A 5 -5.92 14.95 10.68
N VAL A 6 -7.07 15.11 10.02
CA VAL A 6 -7.15 15.81 8.72
C VAL A 6 -6.74 17.27 8.87
N GLN A 7 -7.19 17.93 9.95
CA GLN A 7 -6.80 19.30 10.26
C GLN A 7 -5.28 19.39 10.52
N ALA A 8 -4.71 18.47 11.29
CA ALA A 8 -3.27 18.45 11.56
C ALA A 8 -2.42 18.30 10.27
N LEU A 9 -2.87 17.49 9.30
CA LEU A 9 -2.20 17.39 8.00
C LEU A 9 -2.24 18.75 7.25
N ALA A 10 -3.38 19.44 7.30
CA ALA A 10 -3.53 20.75 6.69
C ALA A 10 -2.63 21.81 7.36
N ASP A 11 -2.54 21.80 8.69
CA ASP A 11 -1.71 22.72 9.45
C ASP A 11 -0.21 22.51 9.18
N LEU A 12 0.24 21.26 9.11
CA LEU A 12 1.62 20.92 8.74
C LEU A 12 1.96 21.40 7.33
N HIS A 13 1.06 21.16 6.39
CA HIS A 13 1.24 21.61 5.01
C HIS A 13 1.24 23.14 4.90
N ALA A 14 0.35 23.84 5.64
CA ALA A 14 0.32 25.30 5.71
C ALA A 14 1.58 25.89 6.35
N ALA A 15 2.23 25.16 7.24
CA ALA A 15 3.53 25.52 7.81
C ALA A 15 4.72 25.30 6.84
N GLY A 16 4.46 24.92 5.59
CA GLY A 16 5.49 24.69 4.57
C GLY A 16 6.22 23.35 4.68
N LEU A 17 5.68 22.38 5.45
CA LEU A 17 6.24 21.05 5.57
C LEU A 17 5.72 20.14 4.46
N HIS A 18 6.59 19.28 3.95
CA HIS A 18 6.18 18.20 3.07
C HIS A 18 5.53 17.08 3.88
N VAL A 19 4.32 16.70 3.48
CA VAL A 19 3.52 15.69 4.20
C VAL A 19 3.31 14.48 3.29
N VAL A 20 3.93 13.35 3.66
CA VAL A 20 3.86 12.09 2.89
C VAL A 20 3.49 10.93 3.80
N PRO A 21 2.21 10.56 3.91
CA PRO A 21 1.80 9.34 4.58
C PRO A 21 2.37 8.08 3.90
N ILE A 22 2.87 7.13 4.70
CA ILE A 22 3.40 5.85 4.22
C ILE A 22 2.65 4.72 4.90
N THR A 23 2.05 3.85 4.11
CA THR A 23 1.12 2.84 4.62
C THR A 23 1.30 1.46 3.97
N GLY A 24 0.86 0.41 4.66
CA GLY A 24 0.64 -0.92 4.08
C GLY A 24 -0.77 -1.12 3.50
N ARG A 25 -1.62 -0.07 3.51
CA ARG A 25 -2.94 -0.13 2.86
C ARG A 25 -2.80 -0.18 1.34
N PRO A 26 -3.82 -0.72 0.63
CA PRO A 26 -3.84 -0.76 -0.83
C PRO A 26 -3.74 0.61 -1.47
N VAL A 27 -3.14 0.68 -2.64
CA VAL A 27 -3.13 1.91 -3.44
C VAL A 27 -4.55 2.34 -3.80
N GLY A 28 -5.44 1.40 -4.14
CA GLY A 28 -6.84 1.69 -4.43
C GLY A 28 -7.58 2.31 -3.25
N TRP A 29 -7.34 1.82 -2.02
CA TRP A 29 -7.88 2.42 -0.80
C TRP A 29 -7.36 3.84 -0.57
N SER A 30 -6.12 4.12 -0.98
CA SER A 30 -5.44 5.40 -0.74
C SER A 30 -5.87 6.53 -1.69
N VAL A 31 -6.45 6.21 -2.86
CA VAL A 31 -6.85 7.18 -3.89
C VAL A 31 -7.75 8.31 -3.37
N PRO A 32 -8.88 8.05 -2.66
CA PRO A 32 -9.74 9.12 -2.18
C PRO A 32 -9.03 10.05 -1.18
N PHE A 33 -8.12 9.52 -0.38
CA PHE A 33 -7.35 10.31 0.60
C PHE A 33 -6.26 11.14 -0.06
N ALA A 34 -5.57 10.59 -1.05
CA ALA A 34 -4.60 11.34 -1.84
C ALA A 34 -5.24 12.52 -2.59
N SER A 35 -6.53 12.43 -2.92
CA SER A 35 -7.27 13.52 -3.55
C SER A 35 -7.79 14.56 -2.55
N ALA A 36 -8.13 14.13 -1.32
CA ALA A 36 -8.86 14.97 -0.36
C ALA A 36 -7.96 15.60 0.72
N TRP A 37 -6.84 14.98 1.06
CA TRP A 37 -5.96 15.45 2.14
C TRP A 37 -4.92 16.45 1.64
N ALA A 38 -4.48 17.34 2.53
CA ALA A 38 -3.37 18.25 2.29
C ALA A 38 -2.04 17.50 2.44
N VAL A 39 -1.71 16.66 1.43
CA VAL A 39 -0.50 15.86 1.38
C VAL A 39 0.18 15.99 0.01
N ASP A 40 1.49 15.86 -0.05
CA ASP A 40 2.25 15.94 -1.30
C ASP A 40 2.18 14.63 -2.09
N ALA A 41 2.16 13.51 -1.36
CA ALA A 41 2.00 12.17 -1.90
C ALA A 41 1.44 11.22 -0.84
N ILE A 42 0.94 10.05 -1.25
CA ILE A 42 0.73 8.90 -0.36
C ILE A 42 1.53 7.73 -0.92
N VAL A 43 2.42 7.15 -0.11
CA VAL A 43 3.14 5.93 -0.46
C VAL A 43 2.39 4.74 0.14
N ALA A 44 1.90 3.87 -0.72
CA ALA A 44 1.06 2.72 -0.38
C ALA A 44 1.81 1.38 -0.52
N GLU A 45 1.15 0.30 -0.13
CA GLU A 45 1.60 -1.09 -0.30
C GLU A 45 3.05 -1.29 0.13
N ASN A 46 3.32 -0.90 1.39
CA ASN A 46 4.62 -1.05 2.05
C ASN A 46 5.80 -0.36 1.34
N GLY A 47 5.53 0.65 0.52
CA GLY A 47 6.56 1.46 -0.11
C GLY A 47 6.70 1.29 -1.62
N SER A 48 5.92 0.43 -2.26
CA SER A 48 6.08 0.05 -3.66
C SER A 48 5.47 1.02 -4.68
N VAL A 49 4.43 1.74 -4.28
CA VAL A 49 3.65 2.63 -5.15
C VAL A 49 3.34 3.94 -4.45
N ALA A 50 3.49 5.05 -5.17
CA ALA A 50 3.13 6.37 -4.69
C ALA A 50 2.00 6.97 -5.52
N LEU A 51 1.04 7.59 -4.83
CA LEU A 51 0.04 8.48 -5.41
C LEU A 51 0.54 9.92 -5.24
N VAL A 52 0.74 10.62 -6.35
CA VAL A 52 1.25 12.00 -6.37
C VAL A 52 0.23 12.91 -7.01
N GLN A 53 -0.04 14.06 -6.41
CA GLN A 53 -0.89 15.09 -6.99
C GLN A 53 -0.10 15.87 -8.05
N GLY A 54 -0.67 16.02 -9.25
CA GLY A 54 -0.01 16.65 -10.39
C GLY A 54 0.68 15.59 -11.28
N GLY A 55 0.74 15.86 -12.59
CA GLY A 55 1.45 14.98 -13.53
C GLY A 55 2.95 14.93 -13.25
N VAL A 56 3.59 13.82 -13.62
CA VAL A 56 5.04 13.58 -13.47
C VAL A 56 5.92 14.68 -14.09
N GLN A 57 5.36 15.58 -14.89
CA GLN A 57 6.05 16.70 -15.52
C GLN A 57 5.98 18.03 -14.76
N SER A 58 5.20 18.12 -13.67
CA SER A 58 5.18 19.36 -12.91
C SER A 58 6.23 19.34 -11.78
N GLN A 59 7.48 19.56 -12.13
CA GLN A 59 8.51 19.94 -11.14
C GLN A 59 8.25 21.33 -10.52
N ILE A 60 7.21 22.04 -10.94
CA ILE A 60 6.87 23.36 -10.48
C ILE A 60 5.33 23.51 -10.41
N GLY A 61 4.80 23.38 -9.21
CA GLY A 61 3.46 23.83 -8.86
C GLY A 61 2.31 22.89 -9.22
N ARG A 62 1.44 22.64 -8.24
CA ARG A 62 0.14 22.00 -8.40
C ARG A 62 -0.69 22.77 -9.43
N GLN A 63 -0.81 22.27 -10.65
CA GLN A 63 -1.79 22.83 -11.59
C GLN A 63 -3.01 21.90 -11.62
N PRO A 64 -4.20 22.40 -11.28
CA PRO A 64 -5.43 21.66 -11.48
C PRO A 64 -5.68 21.46 -12.98
N SER A 65 -6.34 20.34 -13.32
CA SER A 65 -6.93 20.17 -14.65
C SER A 65 -7.87 21.32 -14.98
N PRO A 66 -8.20 21.57 -16.27
CA PRO A 66 -9.13 22.64 -16.67
C PRO A 66 -10.50 22.59 -15.96
N ASP A 67 -10.88 21.43 -15.42
CA ASP A 67 -12.09 21.19 -14.62
C ASP A 67 -11.87 21.37 -13.09
N GLY A 68 -10.71 21.88 -12.66
CA GLY A 68 -10.37 22.11 -11.25
C GLY A 68 -10.01 20.86 -10.45
N ARG A 69 -9.90 19.68 -11.09
CA ARG A 69 -9.51 18.44 -10.43
C ARG A 69 -8.00 18.21 -10.51
N PHE A 70 -7.43 17.73 -9.43
CA PHE A 70 -6.04 17.26 -9.44
C PHE A 70 -5.96 15.89 -10.11
N VAL A 71 -5.10 15.76 -11.11
CA VAL A 71 -4.78 14.46 -11.70
C VAL A 71 -3.83 13.72 -10.73
N LEU A 72 -4.27 12.57 -10.23
CA LEU A 72 -3.41 11.68 -9.47
C LEU A 72 -2.59 10.83 -10.43
N SER A 73 -1.28 10.83 -10.24
CA SER A 73 -0.37 9.92 -10.93
C SER A 73 0.07 8.80 -9.99
N LYS A 74 0.11 7.58 -10.50
CA LYS A 74 0.73 6.43 -9.82
C LYS A 74 2.18 6.30 -10.27
N LEU A 75 3.10 6.35 -9.33
CA LEU A 75 4.50 6.03 -9.53
C LEU A 75 4.81 4.68 -8.89
N TYR A 76 5.60 3.85 -9.54
CA TYR A 76 5.94 2.51 -9.04
C TYR A 76 7.45 2.34 -8.98
N GLN A 77 7.95 1.65 -7.96
CA GLN A 77 9.36 1.30 -7.87
C GLN A 77 9.77 0.21 -8.87
N GLN A 78 8.85 -0.68 -9.23
CA GLN A 78 9.08 -1.73 -10.20
C GLN A 78 8.45 -1.38 -11.56
N ASP A 79 9.06 -1.83 -12.65
CA ASP A 79 8.51 -1.72 -14.00
C ASP A 79 7.23 -2.56 -14.16
N THR A 80 6.48 -2.28 -15.24
CA THR A 80 5.17 -2.90 -15.49
C THR A 80 5.26 -4.43 -15.67
N ALA A 81 6.27 -4.93 -16.37
CA ALA A 81 6.41 -6.36 -16.64
C ALA A 81 6.71 -7.12 -15.33
N THR A 82 7.62 -6.59 -14.52
CA THR A 82 7.95 -7.13 -13.19
C THR A 82 6.72 -7.14 -12.27
N ARG A 83 5.95 -6.04 -12.22
CA ARG A 83 4.73 -5.97 -11.40
C ARG A 83 3.68 -6.99 -11.82
N GLN A 84 3.44 -7.14 -13.12
CA GLN A 84 2.46 -8.11 -13.65
C GLN A 84 2.86 -9.54 -13.32
N ALA A 85 4.13 -9.90 -13.52
CA ALA A 85 4.65 -11.22 -13.17
C ALA A 85 4.55 -11.48 -11.66
N ASN A 86 4.96 -10.53 -10.83
CA ASN A 86 4.88 -10.63 -9.38
C ASN A 86 3.43 -10.74 -8.91
N HIS A 87 2.51 -9.95 -9.47
CA HIS A 87 1.09 -10.00 -9.10
C HIS A 87 0.51 -11.39 -9.37
N ALA A 88 0.75 -11.98 -10.55
CA ALA A 88 0.28 -13.33 -10.88
C ALA A 88 0.82 -14.38 -9.88
N ARG A 89 2.11 -14.31 -9.52
CA ARG A 89 2.71 -15.20 -8.52
C ARG A 89 2.11 -15.00 -7.13
N MET A 90 1.93 -13.76 -6.69
CA MET A 90 1.34 -13.43 -5.39
C MET A 90 -0.08 -13.97 -5.26
N GLN A 91 -0.89 -13.91 -6.31
CA GLN A 91 -2.24 -14.48 -6.30
C GLN A 91 -2.21 -16.01 -6.11
N GLN A 92 -1.25 -16.71 -6.71
CA GLN A 92 -1.07 -18.16 -6.49
C GLN A 92 -0.67 -18.46 -5.05
N VAL A 93 0.22 -17.66 -4.46
CA VAL A 93 0.62 -17.79 -3.05
C VAL A 93 -0.56 -17.53 -2.12
N ALA A 94 -1.36 -16.49 -2.37
CA ALA A 94 -2.56 -16.20 -1.59
C ALA A 94 -3.56 -17.36 -1.62
N GLN A 95 -3.82 -17.93 -2.80
CA GLN A 95 -4.68 -19.11 -2.95
C GLN A 95 -4.10 -20.34 -2.22
N ARG A 96 -2.79 -20.54 -2.27
CA ARG A 96 -2.10 -21.59 -1.54
C ARG A 96 -2.32 -21.42 -0.03
N ILE A 97 -2.10 -20.24 0.51
CA ILE A 97 -2.29 -19.94 1.94
C ILE A 97 -3.71 -20.24 2.38
N VAL A 98 -4.71 -19.75 1.65
CA VAL A 98 -6.14 -19.98 1.98
C VAL A 98 -6.49 -21.47 1.97
N ARG A 99 -5.88 -22.26 1.09
CA ARG A 99 -6.10 -23.71 1.02
C ARG A 99 -5.37 -24.48 2.13
N GLU A 100 -4.15 -24.07 2.49
CA GLU A 100 -3.26 -24.85 3.36
C GLU A 100 -3.32 -24.43 4.83
N VAL A 101 -3.73 -23.17 5.12
CA VAL A 101 -3.83 -22.67 6.50
C VAL A 101 -5.30 -22.52 6.90
N PRO A 102 -5.82 -23.37 7.80
CA PRO A 102 -7.21 -23.30 8.23
C PRO A 102 -7.58 -21.95 8.80
N GLY A 103 -8.68 -21.36 8.32
CA GLY A 103 -9.18 -20.06 8.76
C GLY A 103 -8.48 -18.85 8.13
N ALA A 104 -7.42 -19.04 7.35
CA ALA A 104 -6.80 -17.93 6.62
C ALA A 104 -7.72 -17.45 5.49
N THR A 105 -7.91 -16.14 5.39
CA THR A 105 -8.67 -15.49 4.33
C THR A 105 -7.89 -14.29 3.79
N ALA A 106 -8.07 -13.97 2.51
CA ALA A 106 -7.56 -12.73 1.98
C ALA A 106 -8.24 -11.53 2.67
N SER A 107 -7.51 -10.44 2.87
CA SER A 107 -8.09 -9.22 3.44
C SER A 107 -9.21 -8.67 2.55
N THR A 108 -10.21 -8.03 3.15
CA THR A 108 -11.37 -7.47 2.43
C THR A 108 -10.99 -6.35 1.47
N ASP A 109 -9.85 -5.70 1.70
CA ASP A 109 -9.30 -4.64 0.84
C ASP A 109 -8.38 -5.16 -0.29
N SER A 110 -8.31 -6.49 -0.51
CA SER A 110 -7.42 -7.11 -1.51
C SER A 110 -7.66 -6.63 -2.94
N VAL A 111 -8.89 -6.26 -3.30
CA VAL A 111 -9.24 -5.77 -4.65
C VAL A 111 -8.47 -4.50 -5.03
N GLY A 112 -8.11 -3.69 -4.07
CA GLY A 112 -7.36 -2.44 -4.31
C GLY A 112 -5.84 -2.60 -4.30
N ARG A 113 -5.29 -3.82 -4.15
CA ARG A 113 -3.85 -4.12 -4.08
C ARG A 113 -3.28 -4.43 -5.45
N GLU A 114 -2.12 -3.89 -5.75
CA GLU A 114 -1.44 -4.07 -7.04
C GLU A 114 -0.05 -4.72 -6.91
N THR A 115 0.64 -4.52 -5.79
CA THR A 115 2.04 -4.88 -5.61
C THR A 115 2.33 -5.69 -4.35
N ASP A 116 1.31 -5.94 -3.54
CA ASP A 116 1.37 -6.84 -2.39
C ASP A 116 0.10 -7.69 -2.28
N ILE A 117 0.10 -8.66 -1.38
CA ILE A 117 -1.09 -9.37 -0.90
C ILE A 117 -1.22 -9.18 0.61
N ALA A 118 -2.43 -9.32 1.12
CA ALA A 118 -2.69 -9.30 2.55
C ALA A 118 -3.61 -10.46 2.96
N ILE A 119 -3.20 -11.17 4.01
CA ILE A 119 -4.02 -12.19 4.68
C ILE A 119 -4.52 -11.59 5.98
N ASP A 120 -5.82 -11.67 6.20
CA ASP A 120 -6.46 -11.22 7.43
C ASP A 120 -6.10 -12.17 8.58
N HIS A 121 -5.69 -11.60 9.71
CA HIS A 121 -5.47 -12.38 10.93
C HIS A 121 -6.19 -11.83 12.17
N SER A 122 -6.65 -10.58 12.17
CA SER A 122 -7.27 -9.95 13.33
C SER A 122 -8.28 -8.84 13.01
N GLU A 123 -8.63 -8.62 11.73
CA GLU A 123 -9.69 -7.66 11.37
C GLU A 123 -11.06 -8.33 11.41
N PHE A 124 -11.24 -9.43 10.70
CA PHE A 124 -12.46 -10.24 10.66
C PHE A 124 -12.16 -11.71 10.97
N ALA A 125 -11.03 -12.23 10.50
CA ALA A 125 -10.51 -13.53 10.90
C ALA A 125 -9.70 -13.39 12.21
N HIS A 126 -9.65 -14.48 12.99
CA HIS A 126 -8.85 -14.54 14.21
C HIS A 126 -7.93 -15.76 14.14
N LEU A 127 -6.76 -15.55 13.52
CA LEU A 127 -5.78 -16.63 13.40
C LEU A 127 -4.95 -16.76 14.68
N PRO A 128 -4.79 -17.96 15.22
CA PRO A 128 -3.86 -18.20 16.32
C PRO A 128 -2.40 -17.99 15.86
N PRO A 129 -1.48 -17.69 16.79
CA PRO A 129 -0.08 -17.39 16.47
C PRO A 129 0.63 -18.43 15.60
N ALA A 130 0.32 -19.72 15.78
CA ALA A 130 0.89 -20.78 14.96
C ALA A 130 0.49 -20.67 13.47
N GLN A 131 -0.76 -20.30 13.20
CA GLN A 131 -1.24 -20.11 11.82
C GLN A 131 -0.69 -18.81 11.20
N ILE A 132 -0.55 -17.74 11.99
CA ILE A 132 0.13 -16.52 11.54
C ILE A 132 1.58 -16.85 11.12
N ALA A 133 2.30 -17.60 11.95
CA ALA A 133 3.66 -18.04 11.64
C ALA A 133 3.71 -18.91 10.37
N GLU A 134 2.73 -19.78 10.18
CA GLU A 134 2.64 -20.63 8.99
C GLU A 134 2.39 -19.82 7.72
N VAL A 135 1.50 -18.82 7.75
CA VAL A 135 1.30 -17.87 6.63
C VAL A 135 2.62 -17.18 6.26
N VAL A 136 3.34 -16.65 7.25
CA VAL A 136 4.64 -16.01 7.05
C VAL A 136 5.63 -17.00 6.44
N ARG A 137 5.69 -18.23 6.96
CA ARG A 137 6.58 -19.29 6.45
C ARG A 137 6.28 -19.62 4.98
N ILE A 138 5.01 -19.74 4.60
CA ILE A 138 4.62 -19.99 3.21
C ILE A 138 5.08 -18.82 2.32
N MET A 139 4.78 -17.58 2.68
CA MET A 139 5.22 -16.40 1.91
C MET A 139 6.73 -16.39 1.71
N GLN A 140 7.50 -16.60 2.79
CA GLN A 140 8.97 -16.61 2.73
C GLN A 140 9.50 -17.79 1.91
N SER A 141 8.89 -18.97 1.98
CA SER A 141 9.30 -20.13 1.17
C SER A 141 9.10 -19.93 -0.34
N GLU A 142 8.18 -19.04 -0.71
CA GLU A 142 7.96 -18.59 -2.10
C GLU A 142 8.85 -17.42 -2.52
N GLY A 143 9.76 -16.98 -1.64
CA GLY A 143 10.70 -15.88 -1.88
C GLY A 143 10.09 -14.49 -1.69
N MET A 144 8.97 -14.38 -0.99
CA MET A 144 8.35 -13.10 -0.66
C MET A 144 8.94 -12.52 0.62
N ASN A 145 8.96 -11.20 0.71
CA ASN A 145 8.98 -10.53 2.00
C ASN A 145 7.62 -10.74 2.69
N ALA A 146 7.64 -10.84 4.01
CA ALA A 146 6.42 -10.96 4.80
C ALA A 146 6.52 -10.12 6.08
N THR A 147 5.47 -9.36 6.40
CA THR A 147 5.36 -8.60 7.64
C THR A 147 3.99 -8.81 8.28
N VAL A 148 3.99 -8.88 9.60
CA VAL A 148 2.76 -8.97 10.40
C VAL A 148 2.48 -7.58 10.97
N SER A 149 1.33 -7.01 10.60
CA SER A 149 0.79 -5.76 11.16
C SER A 149 -0.20 -6.06 12.28
N SER A 150 -0.94 -5.05 12.74
CA SER A 150 -1.96 -5.24 13.79
C SER A 150 -3.14 -6.11 13.34
N ILE A 151 -3.44 -6.17 12.03
CA ILE A 151 -4.62 -6.86 11.50
C ILE A 151 -4.31 -7.76 10.30
N HIS A 152 -3.25 -7.50 9.54
CA HIS A 152 -2.92 -8.22 8.31
C HIS A 152 -1.49 -8.77 8.32
N ILE A 153 -1.30 -9.88 7.61
CA ILE A 153 0.01 -10.38 7.20
C ILE A 153 0.18 -9.95 5.74
N ASN A 154 1.11 -9.02 5.48
CA ASN A 154 1.39 -8.55 4.13
C ASN A 154 2.58 -9.28 3.53
N GLY A 155 2.47 -9.62 2.23
CA GLY A 155 3.54 -10.27 1.48
C GLY A 155 3.76 -9.64 0.11
N TRP A 156 5.03 -9.48 -0.33
CA TRP A 156 5.37 -8.89 -1.62
C TRP A 156 6.71 -9.39 -2.16
N TYR A 157 6.92 -9.22 -3.47
CA TYR A 157 8.21 -9.46 -4.12
C TYR A 157 8.95 -8.15 -4.35
N GLY A 158 10.27 -8.16 -4.15
CA GLY A 158 11.16 -7.03 -4.34
C GLY A 158 11.82 -6.56 -3.06
N SER A 159 12.78 -5.65 -3.16
CA SER A 159 13.58 -5.18 -2.02
C SER A 159 12.97 -3.97 -1.29
N HIS A 160 11.88 -3.40 -1.81
CA HIS A 160 11.26 -2.21 -1.24
C HIS A 160 10.65 -2.47 0.15
N HIS A 161 10.64 -1.43 0.96
CA HIS A 161 9.93 -1.35 2.23
C HIS A 161 9.57 0.11 2.53
N LYS A 162 8.84 0.38 3.61
CA LYS A 162 8.33 1.72 3.93
C LYS A 162 9.43 2.80 3.97
N LEU A 163 10.61 2.50 4.51
CA LEU A 163 11.72 3.45 4.55
C LEU A 163 12.27 3.75 3.15
N ASP A 164 12.38 2.73 2.28
CA ASP A 164 12.79 2.94 0.90
C ASP A 164 11.75 3.74 0.12
N GLY A 165 10.46 3.50 0.37
CA GLY A 165 9.38 4.31 -0.16
C GLY A 165 9.48 5.79 0.26
N ALA A 166 9.86 6.05 1.53
CA ALA A 166 10.10 7.41 2.02
C ALA A 166 11.28 8.09 1.33
N ARG A 167 12.36 7.37 1.14
CA ARG A 167 13.58 7.89 0.47
C ARG A 167 13.37 8.11 -1.02
N TRP A 168 12.60 7.22 -1.63
CA TRP A 168 12.32 7.27 -3.06
C TRP A 168 11.46 8.48 -3.43
N ILE A 169 10.39 8.76 -2.66
CA ILE A 169 9.48 9.87 -2.95
C ILE A 169 10.09 11.22 -2.61
#